data_24a3472decf4cda504b9ac0a67dd33d2
#
_entry.id   24a3472decf4cda504b9ac0a67dd33d2
#
_cell.length_a   1.000
_cell.length_b   1.000
_cell.length_c   1.000
_cell.angle_alpha   90.00
_cell.angle_beta   90.00
_cell.angle_gamma   90.00
#
_symmetry.space_group_name_H-M   'P 1'
#
loop_
_entity.id
_entity.type
_entity.pdbx_description
1 polymer ?
#
loop_
_entity_poly.entity_id
_entity_poly.type
_entity_poly.pdbx_seq_one_letter_code
_entity_poly.pdbx_strand_id
1 'polypeptide(L)'
;DAWVRPVVAFTQLGHVGWMVSLSVAVLALLLWRRDWLHAAAWVVATAGVGLWIRAIKTSVGRPRPVGGWVPEGGFSFPSGHSAGTFVLYLMLAWLLLPYLRPAWRWCVGLAALAVALGVGASRVVLRVHYASDVLAGWLLGLAWMALVICAVEWAQTRVAGRRC
;
A
#
# COMPACT_ATOMS: atom_id res chain seq x y z
N ASP A 1 -12.89 16.39 20.86
CA ASP A 1 -13.36 15.00 20.67
C ASP A 1 -12.21 14.02 20.92
N ALA A 2 -12.26 13.34 22.09
CA ALA A 2 -11.17 12.48 22.55
C ALA A 2 -10.85 11.29 21.60
N TRP A 3 -11.84 10.81 20.84
CA TRP A 3 -11.69 9.69 19.88
C TRP A 3 -10.95 10.07 18.59
N VAL A 4 -10.94 11.35 18.21
CA VAL A 4 -10.30 11.81 16.96
C VAL A 4 -8.78 11.60 17.01
N ARG A 5 -8.16 11.93 18.15
CA ARG A 5 -6.70 11.85 18.31
C ARG A 5 -6.12 10.45 18.03
N PRO A 6 -6.62 9.35 18.62
CA PRO A 6 -6.10 8.02 18.32
C PRO A 6 -6.34 7.60 16.86
N VAL A 7 -7.46 7.99 16.25
CA VAL A 7 -7.72 7.70 14.84
C VAL A 7 -6.75 8.46 13.93
N VAL A 8 -6.47 9.74 14.24
CA VAL A 8 -5.48 10.54 13.53
C VAL A 8 -4.07 9.94 13.70
N ALA A 9 -3.70 9.52 14.90
CA ALA A 9 -2.41 8.86 15.13
C ALA A 9 -2.27 7.57 14.32
N PHE A 10 -3.31 6.74 14.31
CA PHE A 10 -3.32 5.48 13.55
C PHE A 10 -3.23 5.72 12.04
N THR A 11 -3.97 6.70 11.50
CA THR A 11 -3.93 7.00 10.05
C THR A 11 -2.57 7.51 9.58
N GLN A 12 -1.66 7.95 10.48
CA GLN A 12 -0.29 8.34 10.13
C GLN A 12 0.51 7.19 9.51
N LEU A 13 0.15 5.94 9.79
CA LEU A 13 0.73 4.78 9.12
C LEU A 13 0.49 4.79 7.59
N GLY A 14 -0.47 5.56 7.11
CA GLY A 14 -0.73 5.81 5.70
C GLY A 14 -0.30 7.19 5.21
N HIS A 15 0.34 7.99 6.05
CA HIS A 15 0.84 9.31 5.64
C HIS A 15 1.99 9.15 4.64
N VAL A 16 2.01 10.00 3.61
CA VAL A 16 2.98 9.91 2.50
C VAL A 16 4.43 9.91 3.01
N GLY A 17 4.75 10.78 3.95
CA GLY A 17 6.11 10.83 4.54
C GLY A 17 6.52 9.52 5.18
N TRP A 18 5.63 8.90 5.98
CA TRP A 18 5.89 7.60 6.60
C TRP A 18 6.05 6.49 5.55
N MET A 19 5.14 6.42 4.57
CA MET A 19 5.20 5.41 3.52
C MET A 19 6.46 5.53 2.67
N VAL A 20 6.87 6.75 2.33
CA VAL A 20 8.12 6.99 1.58
C VAL A 20 9.34 6.60 2.40
N SER A 21 9.41 6.99 3.67
CA SER A 21 10.54 6.63 4.55
C SER A 21 10.69 5.12 4.69
N LEU A 22 9.58 4.42 4.93
CA LEU A 22 9.59 2.95 5.01
C LEU A 22 9.95 2.31 3.66
N SER A 23 9.41 2.84 2.55
CA SER A 23 9.74 2.37 1.20
C SER A 23 11.24 2.50 0.90
N VAL A 24 11.84 3.63 1.23
CA VAL A 24 13.28 3.86 1.03
C VAL A 24 14.11 2.92 1.89
N ALA A 25 13.73 2.70 3.15
CA ALA A 25 14.44 1.79 4.04
C ALA A 25 14.42 0.34 3.51
N VAL A 26 13.25 -0.14 3.06
CA VAL A 26 13.12 -1.48 2.47
C VAL A 26 13.92 -1.59 1.17
N LEU A 27 13.85 -0.59 0.30
CA LEU A 27 14.63 -0.56 -0.94
C LEU A 27 16.13 -0.61 -0.66
N ALA A 28 16.62 0.20 0.28
CA ALA A 28 18.03 0.21 0.68
C ALA A 28 18.49 -1.17 1.18
N LEU A 29 17.66 -1.85 1.98
CA LEU A 29 17.93 -3.21 2.46
C LEU A 29 17.99 -4.22 1.30
N LEU A 30 17.06 -4.17 0.35
CA LEU A 30 17.05 -5.06 -0.81
C LEU A 30 18.27 -4.84 -1.70
N LEU A 31 18.66 -3.59 -1.94
CA LEU A 31 19.85 -3.22 -2.71
C LEU A 31 21.14 -3.67 -1.98
N TRP A 32 21.22 -3.50 -0.69
CA TRP A 32 22.36 -3.98 0.13
C TRP A 32 22.50 -5.51 0.05
N ARG A 33 21.36 -6.23 0.05
CA ARG A 33 21.32 -7.70 -0.13
C ARG A 33 21.55 -8.13 -1.59
N ARG A 34 21.68 -7.20 -2.52
CA ARG A 34 21.80 -7.43 -3.97
C ARG A 34 20.61 -8.21 -4.56
N ASP A 35 19.46 -8.08 -3.97
CA ASP A 35 18.21 -8.69 -4.43
C ASP A 35 17.51 -7.77 -5.43
N TRP A 36 18.09 -7.69 -6.63
CA TRP A 36 17.68 -6.75 -7.67
C TRP A 36 16.25 -6.99 -8.17
N LEU A 37 15.83 -8.27 -8.21
CA LEU A 37 14.48 -8.59 -8.67
C LEU A 37 13.41 -8.06 -7.70
N HIS A 38 13.55 -8.35 -6.41
CA HIS A 38 12.62 -7.85 -5.41
C HIS A 38 12.75 -6.34 -5.20
N ALA A 39 13.95 -5.75 -5.38
CA ALA A 39 14.14 -4.31 -5.37
C ALA A 39 13.37 -3.63 -6.51
N ALA A 40 13.46 -4.14 -7.74
CA ALA A 40 12.70 -3.64 -8.87
C ALA A 40 11.18 -3.81 -8.66
N ALA A 41 10.74 -4.98 -8.20
CA ALA A 41 9.34 -5.24 -7.88
C ALA A 41 8.81 -4.28 -6.81
N TRP A 42 9.59 -4.01 -5.77
CA TRP A 42 9.26 -3.07 -4.70
C TRP A 42 9.04 -1.64 -5.23
N VAL A 43 9.95 -1.16 -6.06
CA VAL A 43 9.84 0.17 -6.69
C VAL A 43 8.61 0.23 -7.60
N VAL A 44 8.42 -0.77 -8.47
CA VAL A 44 7.26 -0.83 -9.37
C VAL A 44 5.96 -0.87 -8.59
N ALA A 45 5.88 -1.64 -7.51
CA ALA A 45 4.69 -1.72 -6.67
C ALA A 45 4.39 -0.38 -6.00
N THR A 46 5.35 0.19 -5.26
CA THR A 46 5.13 1.37 -4.41
C THR A 46 5.05 2.67 -5.21
N ALA A 47 5.94 2.91 -6.15
CA ALA A 47 5.88 4.09 -7.01
C ALA A 47 4.74 3.99 -8.04
N GLY A 48 4.53 2.81 -8.63
CA GLY A 48 3.49 2.58 -9.62
C GLY A 48 2.07 2.82 -9.09
N VAL A 49 1.76 2.35 -7.87
CA VAL A 49 0.45 2.66 -7.26
C VAL A 49 0.28 4.16 -7.04
N GLY A 50 1.35 4.88 -6.68
CA GLY A 50 1.32 6.35 -6.54
C GLY A 50 0.99 7.05 -7.85
N LEU A 51 1.57 6.59 -8.96
CA LEU A 51 1.27 7.11 -10.30
C LEU A 51 -0.19 6.85 -10.70
N TRP A 52 -0.70 5.64 -10.47
CA TRP A 52 -2.11 5.30 -10.71
C TRP A 52 -3.07 6.17 -9.90
N ILE A 53 -2.80 6.32 -8.59
CA ILE A 53 -3.59 7.20 -7.72
C ILE A 53 -3.63 8.63 -8.30
N ARG A 54 -2.49 9.17 -8.69
CA ARG A 54 -2.41 10.52 -9.25
C ARG A 54 -3.18 10.65 -10.55
N ALA A 55 -2.98 9.71 -11.49
CA ALA A 55 -3.66 9.71 -12.78
C ALA A 55 -5.19 9.64 -12.62
N ILE A 56 -5.69 8.72 -11.79
CA ILE A 56 -7.12 8.58 -11.57
C ILE A 56 -7.71 9.81 -10.84
N LYS A 57 -6.99 10.36 -9.85
CA LYS A 57 -7.42 11.57 -9.14
C LYS A 57 -7.64 12.74 -10.09
N THR A 58 -6.69 12.98 -10.98
CA THR A 58 -6.78 14.08 -11.95
C THR A 58 -7.87 13.85 -13.01
N SER A 59 -8.10 12.59 -13.41
CA SER A 59 -9.12 12.25 -14.41
C SER A 59 -10.54 12.33 -13.86
N VAL A 60 -10.75 11.88 -12.60
CA VAL A 60 -12.09 11.84 -11.99
C VAL A 60 -12.46 13.17 -11.35
N GLY A 61 -11.52 13.87 -10.72
CA GLY A 61 -11.73 15.19 -10.14
C GLY A 61 -12.75 15.26 -9.01
N ARG A 62 -13.01 14.14 -8.29
CA ARG A 62 -14.07 14.08 -7.26
C ARG A 62 -13.75 14.97 -6.07
N PRO A 63 -14.68 15.89 -5.65
CA PRO A 63 -14.49 16.69 -4.44
C PRO A 63 -14.54 15.81 -3.19
N ARG A 64 -13.93 16.30 -2.10
CA ARG A 64 -13.97 15.62 -0.79
C ARG A 64 -15.29 15.86 -0.06
N PRO A 65 -15.64 15.01 0.92
CA PRO A 65 -16.73 15.29 1.84
C PRO A 65 -16.53 16.60 2.57
N VAL A 66 -17.62 17.32 2.83
CA VAL A 66 -17.61 18.56 3.63
C VAL A 66 -17.55 18.21 5.11
N GLY A 67 -16.84 19.02 5.92
CA GLY A 67 -16.80 18.85 7.37
C GLY A 67 -15.89 17.71 7.86
N GLY A 68 -14.79 17.47 7.16
CA GLY A 68 -13.75 16.54 7.61
C GLY A 68 -13.08 16.99 8.91
N TRP A 69 -12.68 16.02 9.74
CA TRP A 69 -12.03 16.24 11.04
C TRP A 69 -10.56 16.67 10.94
N VAL A 70 -9.96 16.51 9.77
CA VAL A 70 -8.58 16.93 9.49
C VAL A 70 -8.52 17.64 8.15
N PRO A 71 -7.63 18.63 7.99
CA PRO A 71 -7.45 19.30 6.71
C PRO A 71 -6.80 18.35 5.69
N GLU A 72 -7.43 18.24 4.54
CA GLU A 72 -6.91 17.41 3.42
C GLU A 72 -7.19 18.12 2.09
N GLY A 73 -6.14 18.26 1.27
CA GLY A 73 -6.25 18.92 -0.04
C GLY A 73 -6.48 17.95 -1.20
N GLY A 74 -6.78 18.51 -2.36
CA GLY A 74 -6.92 17.78 -3.63
C GLY A 74 -8.15 16.88 -3.71
N PHE A 75 -8.21 16.05 -4.75
CA PHE A 75 -9.34 15.19 -5.06
C PHE A 75 -9.46 13.99 -4.12
N SER A 76 -10.72 13.52 -3.93
CA SER A 76 -10.99 12.42 -3.00
C SER A 76 -10.77 11.03 -3.62
N PHE A 77 -11.17 10.80 -4.87
CA PHE A 77 -11.18 9.47 -5.50
C PHE A 77 -9.92 9.19 -6.35
N PRO A 78 -9.28 8.04 -6.21
CA PRO A 78 -9.42 7.08 -5.14
C PRO A 78 -8.65 7.52 -3.88
N SER A 79 -8.86 6.81 -2.74
CA SER A 79 -8.12 7.09 -1.51
C SER A 79 -6.66 6.65 -1.63
N GLY A 80 -5.73 7.61 -1.57
CA GLY A 80 -4.30 7.33 -1.62
C GLY A 80 -3.78 6.59 -0.39
N HIS A 81 -4.31 6.91 0.81
CA HIS A 81 -3.99 6.18 2.03
C HIS A 81 -4.39 4.70 1.91
N SER A 82 -5.58 4.41 1.35
CA SER A 82 -6.07 3.05 1.20
C SER A 82 -5.25 2.23 0.20
N ALA A 83 -5.01 2.76 -1.00
CA ALA A 83 -4.24 2.06 -2.02
C ALA A 83 -2.76 1.92 -1.64
N GLY A 84 -2.16 3.01 -1.14
CA GLY A 84 -0.75 3.03 -0.76
C GLY A 84 -0.43 2.09 0.40
N THR A 85 -1.23 2.10 1.47
CA THR A 85 -1.02 1.19 2.61
C THR A 85 -1.27 -0.26 2.24
N PHE A 86 -2.25 -0.53 1.39
CA PHE A 86 -2.53 -1.87 0.91
C PHE A 86 -1.31 -2.47 0.19
N VAL A 87 -0.75 -1.73 -0.77
CA VAL A 87 0.45 -2.16 -1.49
C VAL A 87 1.65 -2.25 -0.55
N LEU A 88 1.92 -1.21 0.24
CA LEU A 88 3.11 -1.12 1.07
C LEU A 88 3.20 -2.28 2.08
N TYR A 89 2.16 -2.45 2.91
CA TYR A 89 2.20 -3.43 3.99
C TYR A 89 2.07 -4.87 3.50
N LEU A 90 1.26 -5.14 2.47
CA LEU A 90 1.12 -6.49 1.95
C LEU A 90 2.32 -6.91 1.10
N MET A 91 2.93 -6.00 0.33
CA MET A 91 4.20 -6.28 -0.34
C MET A 91 5.33 -6.54 0.67
N LEU A 92 5.38 -5.77 1.76
CA LEU A 92 6.34 -6.02 2.84
C LEU A 92 6.11 -7.39 3.48
N ALA A 93 4.85 -7.74 3.79
CA ALA A 93 4.51 -9.06 4.29
C ALA A 93 4.97 -10.17 3.31
N TRP A 94 4.66 -10.02 2.03
CA TRP A 94 5.07 -10.98 0.98
C TRP A 94 6.60 -11.16 0.92
N LEU A 95 7.37 -10.09 0.98
CA LEU A 95 8.84 -10.15 1.03
C LEU A 95 9.39 -10.87 2.27
N LEU A 96 8.64 -10.82 3.38
CA LEU A 96 9.04 -11.46 4.63
C LEU A 96 8.67 -12.96 4.69
N LEU A 97 7.67 -13.42 3.91
CA LEU A 97 7.16 -14.81 3.98
C LEU A 97 8.27 -15.88 3.91
N PRO A 98 9.29 -15.78 3.02
CA PRO A 98 10.35 -16.81 2.94
C PRO A 98 11.18 -16.95 4.22
N TYR A 99 11.27 -15.89 5.02
CA TYR A 99 12.08 -15.83 6.24
C TYR A 99 11.31 -16.24 7.50
N LEU A 100 9.98 -16.44 7.39
CA LEU A 100 9.10 -16.73 8.52
C LEU A 100 8.80 -18.21 8.64
N ARG A 101 8.71 -18.71 9.88
CA ARG A 101 8.15 -20.03 10.17
C ARG A 101 6.67 -20.07 9.70
N PRO A 102 6.19 -21.24 9.22
CA PRO A 102 4.83 -21.36 8.68
C PRO A 102 3.73 -20.79 9.57
N ALA A 103 3.82 -21.00 10.89
CA ALA A 103 2.86 -20.49 11.86
C ALA A 103 2.77 -18.94 11.89
N TRP A 104 3.89 -18.24 11.65
CA TRP A 104 3.94 -16.77 11.67
C TRP A 104 3.52 -16.12 10.34
N ARG A 105 3.51 -16.86 9.25
CA ARG A 105 3.15 -16.32 7.91
C ARG A 105 1.74 -15.74 7.92
N TRP A 106 0.79 -16.49 8.49
CA TRP A 106 -0.59 -16.03 8.62
C TRP A 106 -0.71 -14.81 9.53
N CYS A 107 -0.02 -14.81 10.67
CA CYS A 107 -0.05 -13.67 11.60
C CYS A 107 0.45 -12.39 10.94
N VAL A 108 1.57 -12.45 10.22
CA VAL A 108 2.14 -11.28 9.53
C VAL A 108 1.25 -10.81 8.38
N GLY A 109 0.70 -11.73 7.59
CA GLY A 109 -0.25 -11.40 6.52
C GLY A 109 -1.52 -10.75 7.03
N LEU A 110 -2.12 -11.31 8.08
CA LEU A 110 -3.33 -10.76 8.70
C LEU A 110 -3.07 -9.42 9.37
N ALA A 111 -1.92 -9.23 10.03
CA ALA A 111 -1.55 -7.95 10.63
C ALA A 111 -1.36 -6.86 9.55
N ALA A 112 -0.67 -7.18 8.46
CA ALA A 112 -0.52 -6.26 7.34
C ALA A 112 -1.86 -5.87 6.71
N LEU A 113 -2.74 -6.85 6.52
CA LEU A 113 -4.09 -6.63 6.01
C LEU A 113 -4.92 -5.76 6.98
N ALA A 114 -4.88 -6.06 8.28
CA ALA A 114 -5.60 -5.30 9.30
C ALA A 114 -5.16 -3.82 9.33
N VAL A 115 -3.84 -3.56 9.24
CA VAL A 115 -3.31 -2.19 9.13
C VAL A 115 -3.82 -1.50 7.87
N ALA A 116 -3.72 -2.15 6.70
CA ALA A 116 -4.15 -1.58 5.43
C ALA A 116 -5.65 -1.26 5.39
N LEU A 117 -6.49 -2.19 5.87
CA LEU A 117 -7.95 -1.99 5.96
C LEU A 117 -8.30 -0.94 7.02
N GLY A 118 -7.66 -0.99 8.18
CA GLY A 118 -7.89 -0.04 9.26
C GLY A 118 -7.52 1.40 8.88
N VAL A 119 -6.37 1.62 8.22
CA VAL A 119 -5.99 2.94 7.72
C VAL A 119 -7.00 3.44 6.69
N GLY A 120 -7.44 2.60 5.74
CA GLY A 120 -8.49 2.97 4.80
C GLY A 120 -9.80 3.35 5.51
N ALA A 121 -10.27 2.52 6.44
CA ALA A 121 -11.50 2.78 7.20
C ALA A 121 -11.41 4.08 8.01
N SER A 122 -10.26 4.38 8.60
CA SER A 122 -10.03 5.63 9.34
C SER A 122 -10.30 6.88 8.49
N ARG A 123 -10.09 6.82 7.16
CA ARG A 123 -10.34 7.95 6.26
C ARG A 123 -11.84 8.27 6.09
N VAL A 124 -12.68 7.25 6.20
CA VAL A 124 -14.15 7.42 6.22
C VAL A 124 -14.59 7.97 7.57
N VAL A 125 -14.06 7.43 8.66
CA VAL A 125 -14.34 7.89 10.04
C VAL A 125 -13.95 9.37 10.21
N LEU A 126 -12.81 9.77 9.66
CA LEU A 126 -12.34 11.16 9.66
C LEU A 126 -13.08 12.07 8.65
N ARG A 127 -14.05 11.54 7.89
CA ARG A 127 -14.84 12.27 6.88
C ARG A 127 -14.00 12.99 5.82
N VAL A 128 -12.85 12.43 5.45
CA VAL A 128 -12.00 13.01 4.40
C VAL A 128 -12.08 12.25 3.08
N HIS A 129 -12.70 11.07 3.10
CA HIS A 129 -13.01 10.22 1.94
C HIS A 129 -14.39 9.59 2.06
N TYR A 130 -15.03 9.34 0.92
CA TYR A 130 -16.21 8.49 0.86
C TYR A 130 -15.81 7.01 0.95
N ALA A 131 -16.72 6.15 1.41
CA ALA A 131 -16.48 4.71 1.47
C ALA A 131 -16.09 4.12 0.11
N SER A 132 -16.69 4.62 -0.98
CA SER A 132 -16.34 4.22 -2.35
C SER A 132 -14.91 4.60 -2.76
N ASP A 133 -14.34 5.70 -2.25
CA ASP A 133 -12.95 6.08 -2.52
C ASP A 133 -11.98 5.10 -1.87
N VAL A 134 -12.33 4.66 -0.65
CA VAL A 134 -11.54 3.70 0.14
C VAL A 134 -11.59 2.33 -0.51
N LEU A 135 -12.79 1.86 -0.87
CA LEU A 135 -12.98 0.58 -1.55
C LEU A 135 -12.21 0.54 -2.88
N ALA A 136 -12.36 1.59 -3.70
CA ALA A 136 -11.61 1.72 -4.95
C ALA A 136 -10.09 1.73 -4.72
N GLY A 137 -9.63 2.36 -3.64
CA GLY A 137 -8.22 2.35 -3.25
C GLY A 137 -7.72 0.95 -2.91
N TRP A 138 -8.47 0.17 -2.12
CA TRP A 138 -8.11 -1.21 -1.79
C TRP A 138 -8.09 -2.10 -3.03
N LEU A 139 -9.10 -1.99 -3.89
CA LEU A 139 -9.18 -2.78 -5.14
C LEU A 139 -8.03 -2.43 -6.10
N LEU A 140 -7.70 -1.15 -6.25
CA LEU A 140 -6.56 -0.70 -7.03
C LEU A 140 -5.25 -1.28 -6.47
N GLY A 141 -5.06 -1.18 -5.14
CA GLY A 141 -3.88 -1.72 -4.47
C GLY A 141 -3.75 -3.22 -4.64
N LEU A 142 -4.86 -3.96 -4.46
CA LEU A 142 -4.90 -5.41 -4.65
C LEU A 142 -4.55 -5.81 -6.09
N ALA A 143 -5.21 -5.22 -7.08
CA ALA A 143 -4.98 -5.53 -8.48
C ALA A 143 -3.54 -5.23 -8.91
N TRP A 144 -3.03 -4.05 -8.53
CA TRP A 144 -1.67 -3.65 -8.87
C TRP A 144 -0.62 -4.55 -8.22
N MET A 145 -0.77 -4.84 -6.91
CA MET A 145 0.13 -5.75 -6.19
C MET A 145 0.11 -7.15 -6.80
N ALA A 146 -1.06 -7.70 -7.12
CA ALA A 146 -1.19 -9.01 -7.73
C ALA A 146 -0.45 -9.08 -9.08
N LEU A 147 -0.58 -8.05 -9.92
CA LEU A 147 0.15 -7.97 -11.20
C LEU A 147 1.68 -7.98 -10.98
N VAL A 148 2.17 -7.22 -10.01
CA VAL A 148 3.61 -7.18 -9.71
C VAL A 148 4.11 -8.53 -9.20
N ILE A 149 3.40 -9.17 -8.28
CA ILE A 149 3.78 -10.50 -7.75
C ILE A 149 3.78 -11.53 -8.87
N CYS A 150 2.73 -11.61 -9.68
CA CYS A 150 2.66 -12.53 -10.83
C CYS A 150 3.83 -12.31 -11.81
N ALA A 151 4.22 -11.06 -12.04
CA ALA A 151 5.37 -10.75 -12.91
C ALA A 151 6.70 -11.26 -12.31
N VAL A 152 6.88 -11.13 -11.00
CA VAL A 152 8.08 -11.66 -10.29
C VAL A 152 8.13 -13.17 -10.38
N GLU A 153 7.04 -13.86 -10.05
CA GLU A 153 6.96 -15.32 -10.10
C GLU A 153 7.21 -15.84 -11.51
N TRP A 154 6.61 -15.21 -12.51
CA TRP A 154 6.86 -15.54 -13.91
C TRP A 154 8.33 -15.36 -14.31
N ALA A 155 8.99 -14.28 -13.87
CA ALA A 155 10.40 -14.05 -14.15
C ALA A 155 11.28 -15.13 -13.50
N GLN A 156 10.97 -15.52 -12.26
CA GLN A 156 11.70 -16.57 -11.54
C GLN A 156 11.59 -17.94 -12.25
N THR A 157 10.40 -18.32 -12.71
CA THR A 157 10.19 -19.59 -13.42
C THR A 157 10.97 -19.63 -14.74
N ARG A 158 11.03 -18.51 -15.48
CA ARG A 158 11.81 -18.41 -16.73
C ARG A 158 13.32 -18.57 -16.51
N VAL A 159 13.83 -18.01 -15.42
CA VAL A 159 15.26 -18.14 -15.07
C VAL A 159 15.57 -19.58 -14.64
N ALA A 160 14.70 -20.22 -13.87
CA ALA A 160 14.87 -21.62 -13.46
C ALA A 160 14.86 -22.58 -14.66
N GLY A 161 13.92 -22.43 -15.59
CA GLY A 161 13.81 -23.27 -16.79
C GLY A 161 14.93 -23.10 -17.83
N ARG A 162 15.76 -22.04 -17.73
CA ARG A 162 16.96 -21.85 -18.59
C ARG A 162 18.22 -22.50 -18.01
N ARG A 163 18.16 -23.01 -16.79
CA ARG A 163 19.29 -23.67 -16.11
C ARG A 163 19.24 -25.19 -16.16
N CYS A 164 18.15 -25.77 -16.68
CA CYS A 164 17.98 -27.18 -17.02
C CYS A 164 18.23 -27.41 -18.51
#